data_d0abb6872119d7925d83a0e5ae5532e8
#
_entry.id   d0abb6872119d7925d83a0e5ae5532e8
#
_cell.length_a   1.000
_cell.length_b   1.000
_cell.length_c   1.000
_cell.angle_alpha   90.00
_cell.angle_beta   90.00
_cell.angle_gamma   90.00
#
_symmetry.space_group_name_H-M   'P 1'
#
loop_
_entity.id
_entity.type
_entity.pdbx_description
1 polymer ?
#
loop_
_entity_poly.entity_id
_entity_poly.type
_entity_poly.pdbx_seq_one_letter_code
_entity_poly.pdbx_strand_id
1 'polypeptide(L)'
;MNIVITGGAGFLGARLARALLARGQLALAGAPAKPIQCITLVDQIAPPADLAADPRVRALVGDLNALLADGATKPVVRAEDNVVFHLAAAVSAECEADFDLGMRSNLDTIRGLLQACRKLKTSPTLVFASSLAVFGDSPEQPLPEVITDMTLPTPQNSYGIQKFIGEQLVADYGRKGFVRARNVRLMTVSVRPGKPNGAASSFFSGMIREPLAGVRAVCPVPPDTAVALLSPSRTIAGLLRCAEASDAEWGARTAVNLPALTTTVADMAKALEKAAGPQVASLIDWTPDPVISKIVLSWPARVNAERAKGLGLLPDADFAAIIAEYLSENPQSR
;
A
#
# COMPACT_ATOMS: atom_id res chain seq x y z
N MET A 1 13.02 -2.24 -19.89
CA MET A 1 12.23 -2.68 -18.73
C MET A 1 10.79 -2.29 -18.95
N ASN A 2 9.87 -3.26 -18.98
CA ASN A 2 8.43 -3.02 -19.06
C ASN A 2 7.79 -3.36 -17.71
N ILE A 3 6.91 -2.48 -17.25
CA ILE A 3 6.34 -2.48 -15.91
C ILE A 3 4.82 -2.42 -16.02
N VAL A 4 4.12 -3.20 -15.21
CA VAL A 4 2.67 -3.13 -15.05
C VAL A 4 2.35 -2.68 -13.63
N ILE A 5 1.44 -1.73 -13.47
CA ILE A 5 0.95 -1.26 -12.17
C ILE A 5 -0.58 -1.35 -12.19
N THR A 6 -1.16 -2.29 -11.46
CA THR A 6 -2.62 -2.32 -11.23
C THR A 6 -2.96 -1.41 -10.06
N GLY A 7 -4.11 -0.74 -10.11
CA GLY A 7 -4.37 0.42 -9.24
C GLY A 7 -3.51 1.63 -9.64
N GLY A 8 -3.13 1.71 -10.92
CA GLY A 8 -2.13 2.65 -11.44
C GLY A 8 -2.56 4.11 -11.45
N ALA A 9 -3.87 4.40 -11.47
CA ALA A 9 -4.40 5.75 -11.35
C ALA A 9 -4.71 6.15 -9.90
N GLY A 10 -4.68 5.19 -8.96
CA GLY A 10 -4.84 5.43 -7.54
C GLY A 10 -3.65 6.15 -6.92
N PHE A 11 -3.80 6.58 -5.66
CA PHE A 11 -2.79 7.38 -4.94
C PHE A 11 -1.38 6.78 -4.98
N LEU A 12 -1.21 5.53 -4.51
CA LEU A 12 0.11 4.88 -4.50
C LEU A 12 0.59 4.49 -5.89
N GLY A 13 -0.34 4.04 -6.78
CA GLY A 13 0.00 3.63 -8.13
C GLY A 13 0.53 4.78 -8.98
N ALA A 14 -0.13 5.93 -8.97
CA ALA A 14 0.32 7.13 -9.67
C ALA A 14 1.65 7.65 -9.10
N ARG A 15 1.81 7.60 -7.77
CA ARG A 15 3.07 8.01 -7.12
C ARG A 15 4.23 7.06 -7.48
N LEU A 16 3.98 5.75 -7.51
CA LEU A 16 4.96 4.76 -7.95
C LEU A 16 5.36 4.98 -9.41
N ALA A 17 4.37 5.23 -10.29
CA ALA A 17 4.64 5.53 -11.70
C ALA A 17 5.53 6.76 -11.86
N ARG A 18 5.23 7.88 -11.17
CA ARG A 18 6.08 9.08 -11.19
C ARG A 18 7.50 8.82 -10.69
N ALA A 19 7.64 8.07 -9.59
CA ALA A 19 8.95 7.72 -9.06
C ALA A 19 9.77 6.87 -10.06
N LEU A 20 9.16 5.91 -10.73
CA LEU A 20 9.78 5.09 -11.77
C LEU A 20 10.18 5.92 -12.99
N LEU A 21 9.31 6.80 -13.46
CA LEU A 21 9.58 7.69 -14.60
C LEU A 21 10.73 8.65 -14.30
N ALA A 22 10.77 9.22 -13.10
CA ALA A 22 11.84 10.09 -12.64
C ALA A 22 13.19 9.37 -12.53
N ARG A 23 13.20 8.11 -12.06
CA ARG A 23 14.41 7.27 -12.01
C ARG A 23 14.88 6.84 -13.41
N GLY A 24 13.98 6.71 -14.38
CA GLY A 24 14.25 6.29 -15.75
C GLY A 24 14.78 4.86 -15.90
N GLN A 25 15.13 4.17 -14.83
CA GLN A 25 15.67 2.82 -14.82
C GLN A 25 15.32 2.06 -13.56
N LEU A 26 15.36 0.72 -13.62
CA LEU A 26 15.12 -0.16 -12.47
C LEU A 26 16.12 -1.33 -12.50
N ALA A 27 16.72 -1.62 -11.33
CA ALA A 27 17.47 -2.84 -11.06
C ALA A 27 16.50 -3.90 -10.56
N LEU A 28 16.23 -4.95 -11.31
CA LEU A 28 15.24 -5.95 -10.95
C LEU A 28 15.92 -7.21 -10.40
N ALA A 29 15.52 -7.62 -9.18
CA ALA A 29 15.96 -8.87 -8.56
C ALA A 29 17.50 -9.03 -8.48
N GLY A 30 18.21 -7.97 -8.13
CA GLY A 30 19.66 -7.95 -8.02
C GLY A 30 20.41 -7.85 -9.35
N ALA A 31 19.71 -7.80 -10.50
CA ALA A 31 20.32 -7.62 -11.80
C ALA A 31 20.71 -6.15 -12.04
N PRO A 32 21.66 -5.86 -12.96
CA PRO A 32 21.97 -4.49 -13.34
C PRO A 32 20.74 -3.70 -13.79
N ALA A 33 20.70 -2.40 -13.43
CA ALA A 33 19.61 -1.52 -13.81
C ALA A 33 19.44 -1.44 -15.33
N LYS A 34 18.17 -1.47 -15.78
CA LYS A 34 17.80 -1.34 -17.19
C LYS A 34 16.88 -0.15 -17.38
N PRO A 35 16.98 0.60 -18.51
CA PRO A 35 16.08 1.70 -18.82
C PRO A 35 14.61 1.25 -18.84
N ILE A 36 13.72 2.08 -18.28
CA ILE A 36 12.28 1.88 -18.34
C ILE A 36 11.77 2.30 -19.71
N GLN A 37 11.19 1.36 -20.44
CA GLN A 37 10.66 1.55 -21.78
C GLN A 37 9.16 1.81 -21.78
N CYS A 38 8.42 1.09 -20.91
CA CYS A 38 6.97 1.21 -20.83
C CYS A 38 6.47 0.95 -19.40
N ILE A 39 5.53 1.77 -18.94
CA ILE A 39 4.75 1.55 -17.73
C ILE A 39 3.28 1.45 -18.12
N THR A 40 2.70 0.28 -17.99
CA THR A 40 1.26 0.05 -18.20
C THR A 40 0.52 0.31 -16.89
N LEU A 41 -0.31 1.35 -16.85
CA LEU A 41 -1.20 1.68 -15.73
C LEU A 41 -2.57 1.05 -15.97
N VAL A 42 -2.98 0.16 -15.08
CA VAL A 42 -4.27 -0.56 -15.15
C VAL A 42 -5.14 -0.08 -14.01
N ASP A 43 -6.29 0.51 -14.32
CA ASP A 43 -7.22 1.03 -13.32
C ASP A 43 -8.64 1.14 -13.89
N GLN A 44 -9.65 1.33 -13.03
CA GLN A 44 -11.03 1.62 -13.44
C GLN A 44 -11.20 3.05 -13.96
N ILE A 45 -10.29 3.95 -13.60
CA ILE A 45 -10.28 5.35 -14.03
C ILE A 45 -9.03 5.67 -14.85
N ALA A 46 -9.12 6.73 -15.65
CA ALA A 46 -7.98 7.22 -16.40
C ALA A 46 -6.87 7.74 -15.47
N PRO A 47 -5.57 7.56 -15.84
CA PRO A 47 -4.48 8.11 -15.06
C PRO A 47 -4.48 9.65 -15.06
N PRO A 48 -3.85 10.29 -14.06
CA PRO A 48 -3.62 11.73 -14.05
C PRO A 48 -2.98 12.23 -15.34
N ALA A 49 -3.30 13.47 -15.73
CA ALA A 49 -2.92 14.03 -17.03
C ALA A 49 -1.40 14.05 -17.27
N ASP A 50 -0.60 14.31 -16.23
CA ASP A 50 0.86 14.28 -16.29
C ASP A 50 1.40 12.90 -16.65
N LEU A 51 0.80 11.84 -16.11
CA LEU A 51 1.17 10.47 -16.44
C LEU A 51 0.66 10.06 -17.82
N ALA A 52 -0.56 10.48 -18.18
CA ALA A 52 -1.13 10.18 -19.50
C ALA A 52 -0.33 10.83 -20.64
N ALA A 53 0.34 11.94 -20.39
CA ALA A 53 1.16 12.66 -21.37
C ALA A 53 2.57 12.09 -21.56
N ASP A 54 3.09 11.26 -20.66
CA ASP A 54 4.43 10.66 -20.82
C ASP A 54 4.39 9.53 -21.86
N PRO A 55 5.22 9.60 -22.93
CA PRO A 55 5.21 8.61 -24.01
C PRO A 55 5.55 7.17 -23.56
N ARG A 56 6.15 7.01 -22.40
CA ARG A 56 6.44 5.69 -21.81
C ARG A 56 5.24 5.11 -21.07
N VAL A 57 4.14 5.87 -20.88
CA VAL A 57 2.96 5.42 -20.15
C VAL A 57 1.90 4.92 -21.10
N ARG A 58 1.41 3.74 -20.84
CA ARG A 58 0.23 3.15 -21.48
C ARG A 58 -0.88 3.00 -20.44
N ALA A 59 -2.05 3.56 -20.72
CA ALA A 59 -3.24 3.37 -19.88
C ALA A 59 -4.08 2.18 -20.37
N LEU A 60 -4.55 1.38 -19.41
CA LEU A 60 -5.52 0.31 -19.62
C LEU A 60 -6.67 0.52 -18.63
N VAL A 61 -7.72 1.19 -19.11
CA VAL A 61 -8.85 1.59 -18.27
C VAL A 61 -9.97 0.55 -18.36
N GLY A 62 -10.42 0.05 -17.20
CA GLY A 62 -11.50 -0.91 -17.10
C GLY A 62 -11.47 -1.71 -15.79
N ASP A 63 -12.50 -2.50 -15.57
CA ASP A 63 -12.54 -3.45 -14.47
C ASP A 63 -11.46 -4.53 -14.63
N LEU A 64 -10.63 -4.72 -13.59
CA LEU A 64 -9.47 -5.61 -13.69
C LEU A 64 -9.88 -7.08 -13.92
N ASN A 65 -10.99 -7.55 -13.32
CA ASN A 65 -11.48 -8.90 -13.56
C ASN A 65 -11.91 -9.10 -15.01
N ALA A 66 -12.60 -8.09 -15.58
CA ALA A 66 -12.99 -8.12 -17.00
C ALA A 66 -11.76 -8.10 -17.93
N LEU A 67 -10.74 -7.31 -17.60
CA LEU A 67 -9.48 -7.24 -18.36
C LEU A 67 -8.63 -8.51 -18.24
N LEU A 68 -8.80 -9.29 -17.18
CA LEU A 68 -8.10 -10.57 -16.94
C LEU A 68 -8.88 -11.79 -17.43
N ALA A 69 -10.15 -11.61 -17.85
CA ALA A 69 -10.98 -12.70 -18.34
C ALA A 69 -10.40 -13.32 -19.61
N ASP A 70 -10.68 -14.61 -19.82
CA ASP A 70 -10.32 -15.29 -21.07
C ASP A 70 -11.03 -14.64 -22.28
N GLY A 71 -10.26 -14.39 -23.33
CA GLY A 71 -10.75 -13.69 -24.53
C GLY A 71 -10.69 -12.15 -24.45
N ALA A 72 -10.17 -11.55 -23.39
CA ALA A 72 -9.95 -10.11 -23.34
C ALA A 72 -9.05 -9.63 -24.50
N THR A 73 -9.48 -8.57 -25.19
CA THR A 73 -8.79 -8.07 -26.40
C THR A 73 -7.47 -7.37 -26.11
N LYS A 74 -7.27 -6.90 -24.88
CA LYS A 74 -6.06 -6.18 -24.44
C LYS A 74 -5.49 -6.87 -23.21
N PRO A 75 -4.37 -7.59 -23.32
CA PRO A 75 -3.78 -8.28 -22.16
C PRO A 75 -3.27 -7.27 -21.13
N VAL A 76 -3.55 -7.56 -19.85
CA VAL A 76 -3.03 -6.81 -18.69
C VAL A 76 -1.52 -7.03 -18.57
N VAL A 77 -1.07 -8.27 -18.71
CA VAL A 77 0.35 -8.65 -18.69
C VAL A 77 0.75 -9.32 -20.00
N ARG A 78 1.97 -9.06 -20.45
CA ARG A 78 2.52 -9.53 -21.72
C ARG A 78 3.86 -10.23 -21.48
N ALA A 79 4.33 -11.01 -22.44
CA ALA A 79 5.59 -11.78 -22.32
C ALA A 79 6.82 -10.88 -22.09
N GLU A 80 6.80 -9.66 -22.61
CA GLU A 80 7.86 -8.66 -22.44
C GLU A 80 7.81 -7.90 -21.10
N ASP A 81 6.73 -8.06 -20.29
CA ASP A 81 6.61 -7.40 -19.00
C ASP A 81 7.52 -8.08 -17.97
N ASN A 82 8.36 -7.30 -17.31
CA ASN A 82 9.39 -7.79 -16.40
C ASN A 82 8.95 -7.76 -14.93
N VAL A 83 8.14 -6.78 -14.57
CA VAL A 83 7.63 -6.62 -13.20
C VAL A 83 6.18 -6.13 -13.20
N VAL A 84 5.42 -6.67 -12.27
CA VAL A 84 4.03 -6.31 -12.00
C VAL A 84 3.92 -5.84 -10.55
N PHE A 85 3.52 -4.59 -10.33
CA PHE A 85 3.13 -4.08 -9.03
C PHE A 85 1.61 -4.17 -8.91
N HIS A 86 1.12 -5.03 -8.03
CA HIS A 86 -0.31 -5.21 -7.80
C HIS A 86 -0.75 -4.40 -6.59
N LEU A 87 -1.30 -3.20 -6.85
CA LEU A 87 -1.78 -2.25 -5.85
C LEU A 87 -3.31 -2.10 -5.85
N ALA A 88 -3.99 -2.61 -6.90
CA ALA A 88 -5.45 -2.58 -6.98
C ALA A 88 -6.07 -3.39 -5.84
N ALA A 89 -6.98 -2.78 -5.09
CA ALA A 89 -7.73 -3.41 -4.00
C ALA A 89 -8.92 -2.55 -3.59
N ALA A 90 -10.01 -3.20 -3.15
CA ALA A 90 -10.98 -2.58 -2.26
C ALA A 90 -10.37 -2.46 -0.86
N VAL A 91 -10.75 -1.44 -0.08
CA VAL A 91 -10.14 -1.12 1.21
C VAL A 91 -10.99 -1.63 2.40
N SER A 92 -10.45 -1.51 3.62
CA SER A 92 -10.95 -2.24 4.79
C SER A 92 -12.44 -2.04 5.10
N ALA A 93 -12.93 -0.80 5.21
CA ALA A 93 -14.34 -0.58 5.54
C ALA A 93 -15.28 -0.89 4.36
N GLU A 94 -14.81 -0.76 3.12
CA GLU A 94 -15.58 -1.20 1.95
C GLU A 94 -15.79 -2.71 1.96
N CYS A 95 -14.75 -3.48 2.29
CA CYS A 95 -14.84 -4.94 2.37
C CYS A 95 -15.71 -5.44 3.53
N GLU A 96 -15.78 -4.68 4.63
CA GLU A 96 -16.71 -4.99 5.73
C GLU A 96 -18.16 -4.65 5.37
N ALA A 97 -18.38 -3.55 4.64
CA ALA A 97 -19.70 -3.13 4.19
C ALA A 97 -20.25 -4.00 3.05
N ASP A 98 -19.39 -4.46 2.15
CA ASP A 98 -19.71 -5.30 0.99
C ASP A 98 -18.68 -6.43 0.85
N PHE A 99 -19.03 -7.59 1.41
CA PHE A 99 -18.19 -8.78 1.39
C PHE A 99 -17.89 -9.24 -0.06
N ASP A 100 -18.87 -9.21 -0.94
CA ASP A 100 -18.71 -9.65 -2.33
C ASP A 100 -17.83 -8.70 -3.14
N LEU A 101 -17.91 -7.39 -2.88
CA LEU A 101 -16.96 -6.42 -3.45
C LEU A 101 -15.52 -6.77 -3.04
N GLY A 102 -15.30 -7.06 -1.75
CA GLY A 102 -14.00 -7.48 -1.23
C GLY A 102 -13.48 -8.74 -1.94
N MET A 103 -14.32 -9.77 -2.05
CA MET A 103 -13.95 -11.02 -2.72
C MET A 103 -13.58 -10.78 -4.19
N ARG A 104 -14.42 -10.06 -4.94
CA ARG A 104 -14.15 -9.74 -6.36
C ARG A 104 -12.88 -8.90 -6.54
N SER A 105 -12.74 -7.84 -5.73
CA SER A 105 -11.65 -6.86 -5.93
C SER A 105 -10.31 -7.31 -5.35
N ASN A 106 -10.29 -8.11 -4.28
CA ASN A 106 -9.05 -8.47 -3.61
C ASN A 106 -8.62 -9.92 -3.90
N LEU A 107 -9.56 -10.85 -4.04
CA LEU A 107 -9.22 -12.26 -4.23
C LEU A 107 -9.30 -12.69 -5.69
N ASP A 108 -10.40 -12.38 -6.41
CA ASP A 108 -10.52 -12.80 -7.81
C ASP A 108 -9.50 -12.08 -8.70
N THR A 109 -9.23 -10.79 -8.46
CA THR A 109 -8.23 -10.04 -9.23
C THR A 109 -6.83 -10.61 -9.08
N ILE A 110 -6.35 -10.92 -7.85
CA ILE A 110 -5.01 -11.51 -7.67
C ILE A 110 -4.95 -12.91 -8.27
N ARG A 111 -6.00 -13.71 -8.12
CA ARG A 111 -6.07 -15.04 -8.73
C ARG A 111 -6.00 -14.96 -10.26
N GLY A 112 -6.79 -14.07 -10.88
CA GLY A 112 -6.77 -13.84 -12.32
C GLY A 112 -5.41 -13.33 -12.82
N LEU A 113 -4.79 -12.39 -12.10
CA LEU A 113 -3.47 -11.85 -12.44
C LEU A 113 -2.37 -12.93 -12.39
N LEU A 114 -2.38 -13.76 -11.35
CA LEU A 114 -1.45 -14.89 -11.21
C LEU A 114 -1.63 -15.90 -12.35
N GLN A 115 -2.86 -16.22 -12.75
CA GLN A 115 -3.12 -17.08 -13.89
C GLN A 115 -2.62 -16.46 -15.21
N ALA A 116 -2.82 -15.15 -15.40
CA ALA A 116 -2.28 -14.44 -16.56
C ALA A 116 -0.75 -14.52 -16.59
N CYS A 117 -0.06 -14.24 -15.48
CA CYS A 117 1.40 -14.38 -15.37
C CYS A 117 1.89 -15.81 -15.66
N ARG A 118 1.19 -16.83 -15.13
CA ARG A 118 1.54 -18.24 -15.37
C ARG A 118 1.48 -18.62 -16.84
N LYS A 119 0.48 -18.10 -17.59
CA LYS A 119 0.33 -18.36 -19.04
C LYS A 119 1.50 -17.82 -19.86
N LEU A 120 2.21 -16.78 -19.38
CA LEU A 120 3.35 -16.16 -20.10
C LEU A 120 4.60 -17.03 -20.15
N LYS A 121 4.83 -17.89 -19.15
CA LYS A 121 6.05 -18.71 -18.99
C LYS A 121 7.37 -17.93 -18.87
N THR A 122 7.30 -16.62 -18.58
CA THR A 122 8.47 -15.73 -18.45
C THR A 122 8.84 -15.44 -16.99
N SER A 123 8.02 -15.88 -16.04
CA SER A 123 8.19 -15.68 -14.57
C SER A 123 8.47 -14.23 -14.19
N PRO A 124 7.56 -13.28 -14.49
CA PRO A 124 7.77 -11.87 -14.12
C PRO A 124 7.88 -11.73 -12.59
N THR A 125 8.58 -10.67 -12.13
CA THR A 125 8.54 -10.32 -10.71
C THR A 125 7.16 -9.75 -10.36
N LEU A 126 6.49 -10.32 -9.37
CA LEU A 126 5.21 -9.83 -8.86
C LEU A 126 5.38 -9.26 -7.46
N VAL A 127 5.25 -7.93 -7.34
CA VAL A 127 5.21 -7.22 -6.06
C VAL A 127 3.76 -7.05 -5.66
N PHE A 128 3.34 -7.79 -4.65
CA PHE A 128 1.98 -7.74 -4.12
C PHE A 128 1.92 -6.82 -2.90
N ALA A 129 1.14 -5.75 -2.99
CA ALA A 129 0.85 -4.88 -1.87
C ALA A 129 -0.14 -5.56 -0.92
N SER A 130 0.39 -6.21 0.10
CA SER A 130 -0.34 -6.67 1.27
C SER A 130 -0.47 -5.54 2.30
N SER A 131 -0.90 -5.84 3.51
CA SER A 131 -1.23 -4.84 4.53
C SER A 131 -0.88 -5.34 5.93
N LEU A 132 -0.62 -4.41 6.86
CA LEU A 132 -0.55 -4.74 8.28
C LEU A 132 -1.89 -5.31 8.81
N ALA A 133 -3.00 -5.09 8.12
CA ALA A 133 -4.32 -5.64 8.49
C ALA A 133 -4.41 -7.17 8.40
N VAL A 134 -3.38 -7.86 7.91
CA VAL A 134 -3.25 -9.32 8.05
C VAL A 134 -3.04 -9.76 9.51
N PHE A 135 -2.62 -8.83 10.37
CA PHE A 135 -2.56 -9.00 11.82
C PHE A 135 -3.81 -8.40 12.45
N GLY A 136 -4.39 -9.10 13.39
CA GLY A 136 -5.55 -8.64 14.13
C GLY A 136 -5.58 -9.25 15.52
N ASP A 137 -5.75 -8.39 16.53
CA ASP A 137 -5.85 -8.78 17.93
C ASP A 137 -7.28 -9.27 18.27
N SER A 138 -7.39 -10.36 19.01
CA SER A 138 -8.64 -10.80 19.61
C SER A 138 -8.40 -11.40 21.00
N PRO A 139 -9.41 -11.44 21.88
CA PRO A 139 -9.27 -12.05 23.21
C PRO A 139 -8.82 -13.52 23.17
N GLU A 140 -9.26 -14.27 22.15
CA GLU A 140 -8.95 -15.68 21.97
C GLU A 140 -7.55 -15.89 21.36
N GLN A 141 -7.04 -14.89 20.65
CA GLN A 141 -5.76 -14.94 19.97
C GLN A 141 -5.07 -13.57 19.99
N PRO A 142 -4.54 -13.17 21.15
CA PRO A 142 -3.92 -11.87 21.31
C PRO A 142 -2.64 -11.75 20.49
N LEU A 143 -2.43 -10.58 19.91
CA LEU A 143 -1.16 -10.26 19.25
C LEU A 143 -0.05 -10.00 20.29
N PRO A 144 1.21 -10.34 19.95
CA PRO A 144 2.34 -9.88 20.76
C PRO A 144 2.44 -8.34 20.71
N GLU A 145 2.97 -7.72 21.77
CA GLU A 145 3.14 -6.26 21.85
C GLU A 145 3.92 -5.70 20.66
N VAL A 146 4.89 -6.45 20.15
CA VAL A 146 5.68 -6.13 18.97
C VAL A 146 5.55 -7.26 17.96
N ILE A 147 4.96 -7.01 16.82
CA ILE A 147 4.96 -8.00 15.73
C ILE A 147 6.33 -8.05 15.05
N THR A 148 6.68 -9.23 14.57
CA THR A 148 7.92 -9.51 13.85
C THR A 148 7.62 -10.13 12.50
N ASP A 149 8.65 -10.39 11.69
CA ASP A 149 8.51 -11.14 10.44
C ASP A 149 8.05 -12.60 10.64
N MET A 150 8.12 -13.11 11.89
CA MET A 150 7.69 -14.46 12.26
C MET A 150 6.34 -14.52 12.97
N THR A 151 5.72 -13.37 13.24
CA THR A 151 4.40 -13.34 13.88
C THR A 151 3.35 -13.94 12.94
N LEU A 152 2.55 -14.87 13.46
CA LEU A 152 1.47 -15.49 12.70
C LEU A 152 0.39 -14.44 12.35
N PRO A 153 0.03 -14.29 11.08
CA PRO A 153 -1.11 -13.46 10.69
C PRO A 153 -2.44 -14.03 11.22
N THR A 154 -3.21 -13.19 11.89
CA THR A 154 -4.51 -13.51 12.51
C THR A 154 -5.54 -12.43 12.18
N PRO A 155 -5.86 -12.21 10.89
CA PRO A 155 -6.71 -11.09 10.49
C PRO A 155 -8.10 -11.16 11.09
N GLN A 156 -8.63 -10.01 11.58
CA GLN A 156 -9.93 -9.89 12.24
C GLN A 156 -10.98 -9.15 11.39
N ASN A 157 -10.71 -8.96 10.09
CA ASN A 157 -11.62 -8.31 9.15
C ASN A 157 -11.47 -8.90 7.74
N SER A 158 -12.51 -8.74 6.91
CA SER A 158 -12.58 -9.31 5.55
C SER A 158 -11.40 -8.89 4.68
N TYR A 159 -11.01 -7.61 4.73
CA TYR A 159 -9.87 -7.09 3.97
C TYR A 159 -8.55 -7.79 4.35
N GLY A 160 -8.26 -7.90 5.65
CA GLY A 160 -7.07 -8.57 6.15
C GLY A 160 -7.00 -10.04 5.76
N ILE A 161 -8.15 -10.76 5.86
CA ILE A 161 -8.28 -12.16 5.42
C ILE A 161 -7.98 -12.28 3.93
N GLN A 162 -8.58 -11.44 3.10
CA GLN A 162 -8.38 -11.46 1.64
C GLN A 162 -6.92 -11.16 1.27
N LYS A 163 -6.28 -10.18 1.94
CA LYS A 163 -4.86 -9.88 1.74
C LYS A 163 -3.97 -11.05 2.14
N PHE A 164 -4.25 -11.72 3.26
CA PHE A 164 -3.49 -12.87 3.71
C PHE A 164 -3.64 -14.08 2.76
N ILE A 165 -4.84 -14.36 2.27
CA ILE A 165 -5.06 -15.39 1.22
C ILE A 165 -4.24 -15.03 -0.03
N GLY A 166 -4.26 -13.76 -0.44
CA GLY A 166 -3.45 -13.25 -1.56
C GLY A 166 -1.94 -13.50 -1.37
N GLU A 167 -1.40 -13.26 -0.16
CA GLU A 167 0.00 -13.57 0.17
C GLU A 167 0.31 -15.06 -0.07
N GLN A 168 -0.58 -15.96 0.38
CA GLN A 168 -0.36 -17.41 0.25
C GLN A 168 -0.41 -17.85 -1.22
N LEU A 169 -1.35 -17.31 -2.01
CA LEU A 169 -1.42 -17.57 -3.44
C LEU A 169 -0.14 -17.11 -4.16
N VAL A 170 0.29 -15.87 -3.91
CA VAL A 170 1.52 -15.32 -4.52
C VAL A 170 2.75 -16.13 -4.11
N ALA A 171 2.85 -16.53 -2.84
CA ALA A 171 3.95 -17.37 -2.35
C ALA A 171 3.99 -18.75 -3.02
N ASP A 172 2.83 -19.39 -3.25
CA ASP A 172 2.77 -20.68 -3.92
C ASP A 172 3.11 -20.58 -5.41
N TYR A 173 2.63 -19.57 -6.09
CA TYR A 173 3.02 -19.30 -7.49
C TYR A 173 4.52 -19.01 -7.62
N GLY A 174 5.09 -18.32 -6.62
CA GLY A 174 6.54 -18.12 -6.52
C GLY A 174 7.29 -19.43 -6.31
N ARG A 175 6.83 -20.28 -5.38
CA ARG A 175 7.39 -21.61 -5.12
C ARG A 175 7.39 -22.51 -6.36
N LYS A 176 6.35 -22.38 -7.19
CA LYS A 176 6.20 -23.11 -8.45
C LYS A 176 7.00 -22.51 -9.61
N GLY A 177 7.63 -21.34 -9.42
CA GLY A 177 8.42 -20.66 -10.45
C GLY A 177 7.57 -19.94 -11.52
N PHE A 178 6.28 -19.75 -11.29
CA PHE A 178 5.42 -19.05 -12.25
C PHE A 178 5.61 -17.54 -12.21
N VAL A 179 6.00 -17.00 -11.05
CA VAL A 179 6.38 -15.61 -10.82
C VAL A 179 7.56 -15.56 -9.86
N ARG A 180 8.31 -14.44 -9.83
CA ARG A 180 9.19 -14.11 -8.70
C ARG A 180 8.36 -13.33 -7.70
N ALA A 181 7.96 -13.99 -6.60
CA ALA A 181 7.04 -13.44 -5.60
C ALA A 181 7.73 -12.46 -4.66
N ARG A 182 7.09 -11.31 -4.41
CA ARG A 182 7.49 -10.26 -3.47
C ARG A 182 6.25 -9.75 -2.73
N ASN A 183 5.87 -10.41 -1.62
CA ASN A 183 4.76 -9.99 -0.79
C ASN A 183 5.23 -8.90 0.20
N VAL A 184 4.63 -7.72 0.14
CA VAL A 184 5.04 -6.55 0.93
C VAL A 184 3.86 -6.06 1.76
N ARG A 185 3.95 -6.16 3.08
CA ARG A 185 2.93 -5.64 4.00
C ARG A 185 3.16 -4.16 4.22
N LEU A 186 2.26 -3.36 3.67
CA LEU A 186 2.26 -1.92 3.85
C LEU A 186 1.71 -1.57 5.23
N MET A 187 2.32 -0.56 5.85
CA MET A 187 1.81 0.06 7.07
C MET A 187 0.68 1.04 6.73
N THR A 188 0.08 1.67 7.73
CA THR A 188 -0.88 2.73 7.48
C THR A 188 -0.18 3.91 6.82
N VAL A 189 -0.51 4.17 5.56
CA VAL A 189 0.12 5.26 4.78
C VAL A 189 -0.54 6.60 5.13
N SER A 190 0.25 7.57 5.59
CA SER A 190 -0.17 8.92 5.99
C SER A 190 0.95 9.95 5.65
N VAL A 191 0.63 11.17 5.16
CA VAL A 191 -0.68 11.73 4.89
C VAL A 191 -1.04 11.48 3.41
N ARG A 192 -2.24 10.93 3.18
CA ARG A 192 -2.76 10.75 1.81
C ARG A 192 -3.44 12.04 1.35
N PRO A 193 -3.10 12.61 0.18
CA PRO A 193 -3.79 13.75 -0.40
C PRO A 193 -5.19 13.37 -0.92
N GLY A 194 -5.95 14.37 -1.31
CA GLY A 194 -7.27 14.20 -1.91
C GLY A 194 -8.39 14.04 -0.88
N LYS A 195 -9.50 13.43 -1.28
CA LYS A 195 -10.69 13.25 -0.44
C LYS A 195 -10.56 12.01 0.45
N PRO A 196 -11.27 11.94 1.60
CA PRO A 196 -11.43 10.71 2.38
C PRO A 196 -11.91 9.55 1.49
N ASN A 197 -11.43 8.35 1.77
CA ASN A 197 -11.86 7.13 1.10
C ASN A 197 -12.46 6.13 2.12
N GLY A 198 -12.97 5.00 1.64
CA GLY A 198 -13.59 3.95 2.45
C GLY A 198 -12.62 3.11 3.30
N ALA A 199 -11.38 3.54 3.55
CA ALA A 199 -10.50 2.85 4.50
C ALA A 199 -10.80 3.28 5.93
N ALA A 200 -10.88 2.33 6.88
CA ALA A 200 -11.01 2.62 8.30
C ALA A 200 -9.87 3.54 8.82
N SER A 201 -8.69 3.47 8.18
CA SER A 201 -7.53 4.33 8.46
C SER A 201 -7.56 5.70 7.76
N SER A 202 -8.64 6.06 7.06
CA SER A 202 -8.71 7.30 6.27
C SER A 202 -8.56 8.55 7.14
N PHE A 203 -9.09 8.51 8.36
CA PHE A 203 -9.04 9.62 9.31
C PHE A 203 -7.61 10.02 9.73
N PHE A 204 -6.64 9.10 9.76
CA PHE A 204 -5.24 9.46 10.08
C PHE A 204 -4.67 10.50 9.11
N SER A 205 -5.09 10.44 7.85
CA SER A 205 -4.73 11.49 6.89
C SER A 205 -5.68 12.70 7.00
N GLY A 206 -6.96 12.45 7.25
CA GLY A 206 -7.99 13.48 7.38
C GLY A 206 -7.70 14.45 8.50
N MET A 207 -7.33 13.98 9.69
CA MET A 207 -7.03 14.83 10.85
C MET A 207 -5.81 15.75 10.66
N ILE A 208 -5.06 15.58 9.58
CA ILE A 208 -3.95 16.47 9.20
C ILE A 208 -4.36 17.33 8.00
N ARG A 209 -4.84 16.70 6.95
CA ARG A 209 -5.14 17.31 5.66
C ARG A 209 -6.26 18.34 5.74
N GLU A 210 -7.41 17.97 6.37
CA GLU A 210 -8.57 18.84 6.48
C GLU A 210 -8.28 20.09 7.33
N PRO A 211 -7.69 19.97 8.55
CA PRO A 211 -7.30 21.16 9.32
C PRO A 211 -6.32 22.08 8.61
N LEU A 212 -5.34 21.53 7.89
CA LEU A 212 -4.43 22.34 7.05
C LEU A 212 -5.16 23.08 5.92
N ALA A 213 -6.31 22.57 5.46
CA ALA A 213 -7.19 23.23 4.50
C ALA A 213 -8.26 24.10 5.18
N GLY A 214 -8.20 24.34 6.49
CA GLY A 214 -9.18 25.12 7.25
C GLY A 214 -10.52 24.42 7.50
N VAL A 215 -10.58 23.09 7.31
CA VAL A 215 -11.79 22.28 7.46
C VAL A 215 -11.71 21.43 8.73
N ARG A 216 -12.83 21.28 9.44
CA ARG A 216 -12.89 20.38 10.60
C ARG A 216 -12.72 18.93 10.19
N ALA A 217 -12.03 18.15 11.02
CA ALA A 217 -11.81 16.73 10.83
C ALA A 217 -12.23 15.93 12.07
N VAL A 218 -12.93 14.81 11.87
CA VAL A 218 -13.30 13.91 12.96
C VAL A 218 -12.18 12.91 13.19
N CYS A 219 -11.77 12.78 14.45
CA CYS A 219 -10.93 11.67 14.93
C CYS A 219 -11.82 10.65 15.65
N PRO A 220 -12.02 9.45 15.08
CA PRO A 220 -13.00 8.47 15.58
C PRO A 220 -12.43 7.50 16.62
N VAL A 221 -11.22 7.73 17.10
CA VAL A 221 -10.53 6.86 18.07
C VAL A 221 -10.04 7.66 19.28
N PRO A 222 -9.77 7.02 20.43
CA PRO A 222 -9.17 7.68 21.60
C PRO A 222 -7.81 8.30 21.27
N PRO A 223 -7.44 9.43 21.91
CA PRO A 223 -6.17 10.14 21.67
C PRO A 223 -4.92 9.30 21.91
N ASP A 224 -4.95 8.38 22.85
CA ASP A 224 -3.85 7.48 23.22
C ASP A 224 -3.70 6.25 22.30
N THR A 225 -4.58 6.13 21.30
CA THR A 225 -4.50 5.06 20.30
C THR A 225 -3.14 5.08 19.60
N ALA A 226 -2.37 4.02 19.81
CA ALA A 226 -1.07 3.82 19.15
C ALA A 226 -1.27 3.26 17.74
N VAL A 227 -0.44 3.70 16.79
CA VAL A 227 -0.56 3.32 15.37
C VAL A 227 0.80 3.12 14.72
N ALA A 228 0.85 2.22 13.73
CA ALA A 228 2.01 1.98 12.89
C ALA A 228 1.82 2.72 11.54
N LEU A 229 2.61 3.75 11.31
CA LEU A 229 2.51 4.63 10.13
C LEU A 229 3.75 4.54 9.25
N LEU A 230 3.58 4.90 7.98
CA LEU A 230 4.67 5.10 7.03
C LEU A 230 4.27 6.21 6.06
N SER A 231 5.22 7.09 5.71
CA SER A 231 4.97 8.12 4.70
C SER A 231 4.79 7.53 3.31
N PRO A 232 4.12 8.26 2.40
CA PRO A 232 4.01 7.84 1.00
C PRO A 232 5.36 7.60 0.33
N SER A 233 6.35 8.45 0.54
CA SER A 233 7.68 8.29 -0.07
C SER A 233 8.40 7.05 0.43
N ARG A 234 8.36 6.75 1.73
CA ARG A 234 8.92 5.53 2.31
C ARG A 234 8.20 4.28 1.81
N THR A 235 6.88 4.35 1.65
CA THR A 235 6.08 3.25 1.09
C THR A 235 6.52 2.94 -0.35
N ILE A 236 6.67 3.95 -1.20
CA ILE A 236 7.14 3.78 -2.58
C ILE A 236 8.58 3.25 -2.61
N ALA A 237 9.47 3.80 -1.79
CA ALA A 237 10.85 3.28 -1.67
C ALA A 237 10.86 1.81 -1.26
N GLY A 238 9.98 1.40 -0.33
CA GLY A 238 9.81 0.02 0.09
C GLY A 238 9.39 -0.90 -1.06
N LEU A 239 8.37 -0.53 -1.83
CA LEU A 239 7.90 -1.30 -2.99
C LEU A 239 9.00 -1.46 -4.04
N LEU A 240 9.71 -0.38 -4.37
CA LEU A 240 10.81 -0.39 -5.33
C LEU A 240 11.97 -1.28 -4.85
N ARG A 241 12.41 -1.11 -3.59
CA ARG A 241 13.51 -1.92 -3.04
C ARG A 241 13.16 -3.40 -2.97
N CYS A 242 11.90 -3.74 -2.67
CA CYS A 242 11.44 -5.14 -2.69
C CYS A 242 11.47 -5.75 -4.10
N ALA A 243 11.18 -4.97 -5.15
CA ALA A 243 11.33 -5.42 -6.54
C ALA A 243 12.81 -5.59 -6.93
N GLU A 244 13.68 -4.73 -6.43
CA GLU A 244 15.12 -4.72 -6.71
C GLU A 244 15.89 -5.82 -5.96
N ALA A 245 15.38 -6.28 -4.81
CA ALA A 245 16.03 -7.29 -4.00
C ALA A 245 16.30 -8.58 -4.78
N SER A 246 17.55 -9.06 -4.75
CA SER A 246 17.90 -10.40 -5.22
C SER A 246 17.15 -11.46 -4.42
N ASP A 247 17.07 -12.69 -4.93
CA ASP A 247 16.41 -13.78 -4.21
C ASP A 247 17.15 -14.14 -2.91
N ALA A 248 18.48 -13.95 -2.87
CA ALA A 248 19.28 -14.11 -1.66
C ALA A 248 18.97 -13.06 -0.59
N GLU A 249 18.87 -11.78 -0.96
CA GLU A 249 18.47 -10.69 -0.05
C GLU A 249 17.01 -10.85 0.42
N TRP A 250 16.12 -11.30 -0.48
CA TRP A 250 14.71 -11.55 -0.14
C TRP A 250 14.57 -12.67 0.90
N GLY A 251 15.33 -13.73 0.77
CA GLY A 251 15.43 -14.83 1.72
C GLY A 251 14.21 -15.74 1.74
N ALA A 252 13.27 -15.49 2.65
CA ALA A 252 12.10 -16.37 2.86
C ALA A 252 10.94 -16.08 1.90
N ARG A 253 10.03 -17.06 1.73
CA ARG A 253 8.81 -16.92 0.91
C ARG A 253 7.70 -16.09 1.57
N THR A 254 7.79 -15.88 2.88
CA THR A 254 6.81 -15.07 3.64
C THR A 254 6.87 -13.60 3.25
N ALA A 255 5.79 -12.89 3.52
CA ALA A 255 5.73 -11.46 3.28
C ALA A 255 6.74 -10.69 4.14
N VAL A 256 7.23 -9.56 3.63
CA VAL A 256 8.08 -8.62 4.36
C VAL A 256 7.20 -7.52 4.95
N ASN A 257 7.31 -7.27 6.25
CA ASN A 257 6.73 -6.09 6.89
C ASN A 257 7.57 -4.87 6.52
N LEU A 258 6.97 -3.78 6.00
CA LEU A 258 7.70 -2.52 5.91
C LEU A 258 7.96 -1.94 7.30
N PRO A 259 9.05 -1.17 7.49
CA PRO A 259 9.30 -0.50 8.76
C PRO A 259 8.18 0.48 9.09
N ALA A 260 7.90 0.69 10.37
CA ALA A 260 6.86 1.59 10.82
C ALA A 260 7.37 2.64 11.80
N LEU A 261 6.88 3.87 11.66
CA LEU A 261 6.86 4.83 12.74
C LEU A 261 5.72 4.46 13.69
N THR A 262 6.02 4.15 14.94
CA THR A 262 5.02 4.04 16.01
C THR A 262 4.79 5.39 16.64
N THR A 263 3.54 5.85 16.67
CA THR A 263 3.13 7.12 17.32
C THR A 263 1.73 6.98 17.88
N THR A 264 1.28 7.96 18.70
CA THR A 264 -0.12 8.04 19.12
C THR A 264 -0.89 9.08 18.30
N VAL A 265 -2.21 8.94 18.25
CA VAL A 265 -3.05 9.94 17.56
C VAL A 265 -2.93 11.32 18.22
N ALA A 266 -2.77 11.36 19.56
CA ALA A 266 -2.47 12.62 20.28
C ALA A 266 -1.16 13.25 19.83
N ASP A 267 -0.11 12.46 19.63
CA ASP A 267 1.18 13.00 19.19
C ASP A 267 1.15 13.44 17.71
N MET A 268 0.31 12.81 16.89
CA MET A 268 0.02 13.31 15.53
C MET A 268 -0.63 14.70 15.59
N ALA A 269 -1.62 14.92 16.48
CA ALA A 269 -2.26 16.22 16.68
C ALA A 269 -1.28 17.28 17.19
N LYS A 270 -0.40 16.94 18.15
CA LYS A 270 0.69 17.81 18.64
C LYS A 270 1.67 18.19 17.52
N ALA A 271 2.02 17.23 16.65
CA ALA A 271 2.88 17.50 15.51
C ALA A 271 2.22 18.47 14.51
N LEU A 272 0.90 18.34 14.29
CA LEU A 272 0.12 19.30 13.49
C LEU A 272 0.11 20.68 14.14
N GLU A 273 -0.14 20.76 15.45
CA GLU A 273 -0.10 22.03 16.20
C GLU A 273 1.25 22.74 16.07
N LYS A 274 2.35 21.98 16.21
CA LYS A 274 3.69 22.52 16.02
C LYS A 274 3.97 23.00 14.60
N ALA A 275 3.41 22.34 13.59
CA ALA A 275 3.63 22.67 12.18
C ALA A 275 2.77 23.84 11.69
N ALA A 276 1.53 23.98 12.20
CA ALA A 276 0.53 24.90 11.65
C ALA A 276 -0.19 25.77 12.69
N GLY A 277 0.15 25.63 13.96
CA GLY A 277 -0.40 26.44 15.06
C GLY A 277 -1.64 25.82 15.72
N PRO A 278 -1.98 26.32 16.94
CA PRO A 278 -3.07 25.78 17.76
C PRO A 278 -4.46 25.95 17.14
N GLN A 279 -4.68 27.01 16.36
CA GLN A 279 -5.95 27.25 15.66
C GLN A 279 -6.25 26.13 14.65
N VAL A 280 -5.24 25.69 13.91
CA VAL A 280 -5.37 24.59 12.95
C VAL A 280 -5.62 23.27 13.70
N ALA A 281 -4.85 22.97 14.74
CA ALA A 281 -5.04 21.75 15.53
C ALA A 281 -6.41 21.70 16.23
N SER A 282 -7.01 22.86 16.60
CA SER A 282 -8.35 22.93 17.20
C SER A 282 -9.49 22.53 16.24
N LEU A 283 -9.20 22.33 14.96
CA LEU A 283 -10.17 21.83 14.00
C LEU A 283 -10.33 20.28 14.05
N ILE A 284 -9.58 19.60 14.90
CA ILE A 284 -9.77 18.15 15.14
C ILE A 284 -10.89 17.95 16.15
N ASP A 285 -11.97 17.28 15.71
CA ASP A 285 -13.09 16.89 16.57
C ASP A 285 -12.89 15.44 17.06
N TRP A 286 -12.72 15.30 18.36
CA TRP A 286 -12.53 13.99 19.00
C TRP A 286 -13.90 13.35 19.27
N THR A 287 -14.38 12.54 18.31
CA THR A 287 -15.69 11.89 18.37
C THR A 287 -15.52 10.40 18.09
N PRO A 288 -15.36 9.57 19.14
CA PRO A 288 -15.14 8.14 18.98
C PRO A 288 -16.29 7.45 18.22
N ASP A 289 -15.93 6.61 17.25
CA ASP A 289 -16.81 5.73 16.50
C ASP A 289 -16.49 4.27 16.90
N PRO A 290 -17.44 3.53 17.49
CA PRO A 290 -17.19 2.16 17.95
C PRO A 290 -16.79 1.19 16.85
N VAL A 291 -17.31 1.36 15.62
CA VAL A 291 -17.03 0.47 14.49
C VAL A 291 -15.60 0.70 14.00
N ILE A 292 -15.25 1.96 13.76
CA ILE A 292 -13.89 2.34 13.32
C ILE A 292 -12.87 2.00 14.41
N SER A 293 -13.18 2.32 15.67
CA SER A 293 -12.32 2.01 16.82
C SER A 293 -12.03 0.51 16.92
N LYS A 294 -13.05 -0.34 16.80
CA LYS A 294 -12.88 -1.80 16.87
C LYS A 294 -11.91 -2.31 15.78
N ILE A 295 -12.01 -1.79 14.55
CA ILE A 295 -11.13 -2.17 13.45
C ILE A 295 -9.70 -1.68 13.71
N VAL A 296 -9.55 -0.41 14.06
CA VAL A 296 -8.22 0.23 14.20
C VAL A 296 -7.46 -0.31 15.41
N LEU A 297 -8.14 -0.50 16.55
CA LEU A 297 -7.53 -1.02 17.77
C LEU A 297 -7.12 -2.50 17.67
N SER A 298 -7.65 -3.24 16.70
CA SER A 298 -7.22 -4.62 16.44
C SER A 298 -5.89 -4.69 15.69
N TRP A 299 -5.41 -3.59 15.11
CA TRP A 299 -4.15 -3.59 14.35
C TRP A 299 -2.93 -3.38 15.24
N PRO A 300 -1.78 -3.99 14.92
CA PRO A 300 -0.55 -3.77 15.66
C PRO A 300 -0.02 -2.35 15.48
N ALA A 301 0.46 -1.76 16.57
CA ALA A 301 1.09 -0.45 16.57
C ALA A 301 2.63 -0.52 16.51
N ARG A 302 3.23 -1.65 16.87
CA ARG A 302 4.69 -1.82 16.93
C ARG A 302 5.14 -2.96 16.03
N VAL A 303 6.13 -2.65 15.17
CA VAL A 303 6.64 -3.58 14.16
C VAL A 303 8.18 -3.65 14.25
N ASN A 304 8.71 -4.83 14.48
CA ASN A 304 10.12 -5.11 14.29
C ASN A 304 10.32 -5.79 12.93
N ALA A 305 10.69 -5.00 11.92
CA ALA A 305 10.81 -5.40 10.52
C ALA A 305 12.29 -5.68 10.16
N GLU A 306 12.87 -6.73 10.73
CA GLU A 306 14.31 -7.05 10.55
C GLU A 306 14.65 -7.34 9.08
N ARG A 307 13.78 -8.04 8.34
CA ARG A 307 14.01 -8.31 6.93
C ARG A 307 14.03 -7.03 6.10
N ALA A 308 13.12 -6.09 6.37
CA ALA A 308 13.13 -4.81 5.69
C ALA A 308 14.36 -3.97 6.05
N LYS A 309 14.81 -3.99 7.30
CA LYS A 309 16.09 -3.36 7.71
C LYS A 309 17.27 -3.98 6.96
N GLY A 310 17.31 -5.31 6.80
CA GLY A 310 18.31 -6.01 5.99
C GLY A 310 18.31 -5.58 4.52
N LEU A 311 17.18 -5.11 4.00
CA LEU A 311 17.07 -4.49 2.69
C LEU A 311 17.44 -2.99 2.68
N GLY A 312 17.89 -2.41 3.80
CA GLY A 312 18.22 -0.99 3.94
C GLY A 312 17.00 -0.07 4.07
N LEU A 313 15.81 -0.62 4.36
CA LEU A 313 14.60 0.17 4.56
C LEU A 313 14.51 0.68 6.00
N LEU A 314 14.13 1.93 6.16
CA LEU A 314 13.99 2.60 7.45
C LEU A 314 12.61 3.26 7.56
N PRO A 315 12.04 3.36 8.78
CA PRO A 315 10.82 4.12 9.02
C PRO A 315 11.06 5.63 8.84
N ASP A 316 10.00 6.41 8.89
CA ASP A 316 10.12 7.86 9.08
C ASP A 316 10.72 8.17 10.46
N ALA A 317 11.43 9.30 10.57
CA ALA A 317 12.10 9.69 11.80
C ALA A 317 11.09 10.05 12.91
N ASP A 318 10.04 10.80 12.51
CA ASP A 318 8.94 11.24 13.36
C ASP A 318 7.73 11.62 12.49
N PHE A 319 6.61 11.97 13.13
CA PHE A 319 5.40 12.37 12.40
C PHE A 319 5.50 13.79 11.83
N ALA A 320 6.36 14.65 12.37
CA ALA A 320 6.61 15.99 11.81
C ALA A 320 7.26 15.89 10.42
N ALA A 321 8.15 14.93 10.21
CA ALA A 321 8.72 14.65 8.88
C ALA A 321 7.64 14.25 7.86
N ILE A 322 6.64 13.46 8.27
CA ILE A 322 5.50 13.07 7.42
C ILE A 322 4.63 14.29 7.06
N ILE A 323 4.36 15.18 8.02
CA ILE A 323 3.65 16.44 7.75
C ILE A 323 4.46 17.34 6.80
N ALA A 324 5.77 17.46 7.01
CA ALA A 324 6.65 18.25 6.14
C ALA A 324 6.66 17.73 4.70
N GLU A 325 6.68 16.40 4.50
CA GLU A 325 6.52 15.78 3.17
C GLU A 325 5.21 16.22 2.54
N TYR A 326 4.09 16.07 3.27
CA TYR A 326 2.77 16.45 2.77
C TYR A 326 2.70 17.92 2.35
N LEU A 327 3.19 18.84 3.18
CA LEU A 327 3.20 20.29 2.91
C LEU A 327 4.10 20.66 1.71
N SER A 328 5.21 19.96 1.52
CA SER A 328 6.10 20.20 0.38
C SER A 328 5.46 19.84 -0.95
N GLU A 329 4.63 18.80 -0.97
CA GLU A 329 3.94 18.31 -2.15
C GLU A 329 2.58 18.97 -2.40
N ASN A 330 2.02 19.62 -1.39
CA ASN A 330 0.71 20.29 -1.43
C ASN A 330 0.82 21.76 -0.93
N PRO A 331 1.53 22.64 -1.64
CA PRO A 331 1.82 24.01 -1.17
C PRO A 331 0.56 24.86 -0.98
N GLN A 332 -0.59 24.48 -1.55
CA GLN A 332 -1.88 25.14 -1.37
C GLN A 332 -2.56 24.82 -0.02
N SER A 333 -2.00 23.90 0.75
CA SER A 333 -2.46 23.51 2.10
C SER A 333 -1.75 24.32 3.22
N ARG A 334 -1.20 25.50 2.89
CA ARG A 334 -0.55 26.42 3.83
C ARG A 334 -1.43 27.59 4.19
#